data_6eec5c6e9700340877893bfb45692dfc
#
_entry.id   6eec5c6e9700340877893bfb45692dfc
#
_cell.length_a   1.000
_cell.length_b   1.000
_cell.length_c   1.000
_cell.angle_alpha   90.00
_cell.angle_beta   90.00
_cell.angle_gamma   90.00
#
_symmetry.space_group_name_H-M   'P 1'
#
loop_
_entity.id
_entity.type
_entity.pdbx_description
1 polymer ?
#
loop_
_entity_poly.entity_id
_entity_poly.type
_entity_poly.pdbx_seq_one_letter_code
_entity_poly.pdbx_strand_id
1 'polypeptide(L)'
;MVAPGKRRSRKRHSLNVWMNGQLVGTWTIAENRPQRFQYVDAWVKSQAARILSLSLPFQPGNQPHEGKTVENFFDNLLPESKDIRERLQKKFRARSGQAFDLLDEIGRDCAGAVQLLPEDEEPRGWDQITATPMTDTQVENMLKAVVSPAFAGQDEADEFRTSIAGAQEKTALLWHQGRWHAPKGATPTTHILKLPLGLVGNMKADMSTSVENEWLCSKLIAAYGMDVADCEIQVFGETKALVVKRFDRRLAHQGRYWLRLPQEDMCQATGTPAATKYEADNGPGMKKILDLLRGSSQQEHDRRAFLKAQILFWMLAATDGHAKNFSIFHERNATYRMTPLYDVLSAWPGIGEAPDQLSWHRVKLAMAWRSENAHYRLNEIRRRHFNRVTATLGVGKNAEDIIQELLVNTPRAIDDVRAQLPNDFPEQVARRIFEGLNGSAESLRKMPVD
;
A
#
# COMPACT_ATOMS: atom_id res chain seq x y z
N MET A 1 28.88 18.50 34.40
CA MET A 1 27.99 18.07 33.29
C MET A 1 27.43 16.70 33.65
N VAL A 2 26.15 16.63 34.05
CA VAL A 2 25.47 15.40 34.41
C VAL A 2 24.94 14.79 33.12
N ALA A 3 25.30 13.54 32.82
CA ALA A 3 24.80 12.79 31.67
C ALA A 3 23.26 12.69 31.73
N PRO A 4 22.55 12.85 30.61
CA PRO A 4 21.09 12.69 30.60
C PRO A 4 20.74 11.24 30.94
N GLY A 5 20.07 11.07 32.07
CA GLY A 5 19.65 9.79 32.58
C GLY A 5 18.78 9.04 31.57
N LYS A 6 19.05 7.75 31.36
CA LYS A 6 18.25 6.82 30.58
C LYS A 6 16.79 6.88 31.08
N ARG A 7 15.90 7.53 30.31
CA ARG A 7 14.46 7.40 30.53
C ARG A 7 14.07 5.95 30.28
N ARG A 8 13.81 5.18 31.32
CA ARG A 8 13.05 3.92 31.22
C ARG A 8 11.67 4.30 30.68
N SER A 9 11.29 3.81 29.50
CA SER A 9 9.97 4.03 28.94
C SER A 9 8.92 3.51 29.94
N ARG A 10 8.06 4.42 30.43
CA ARG A 10 6.92 4.07 31.28
C ARG A 10 6.01 3.17 30.45
N LYS A 11 5.51 2.04 31.01
CA LYS A 11 4.58 1.16 30.30
C LYS A 11 3.34 1.99 29.95
N ARG A 12 3.17 2.34 28.67
CA ARG A 12 1.99 3.04 28.16
C ARG A 12 0.91 2.01 27.89
N HIS A 13 -0.32 2.40 28.10
CA HIS A 13 -1.50 1.57 27.88
C HIS A 13 -2.46 2.17 26.87
N SER A 14 -2.21 3.40 26.42
CA SER A 14 -3.06 4.11 25.47
C SER A 14 -2.25 5.03 24.56
N LEU A 15 -2.73 5.17 23.34
CA LEU A 15 -2.24 6.08 22.31
C LEU A 15 -3.41 6.88 21.76
N ASN A 16 -3.22 8.18 21.63
CA ASN A 16 -4.15 9.05 20.96
C ASN A 16 -4.00 8.96 19.45
N VAL A 17 -5.12 8.83 18.76
CA VAL A 17 -5.22 8.81 17.31
C VAL A 17 -5.58 10.19 16.82
N TRP A 18 -4.71 10.78 16.01
CA TRP A 18 -4.84 12.12 15.46
C TRP A 18 -4.98 12.08 13.94
N MET A 19 -5.69 13.06 13.38
CA MET A 19 -5.75 13.35 11.95
C MET A 19 -5.64 14.86 11.72
N ASN A 20 -4.56 15.30 11.08
CA ASN A 20 -4.34 16.72 10.75
C ASN A 20 -4.61 17.67 11.94
N GLY A 21 -4.00 17.40 13.09
CA GLY A 21 -4.11 18.20 14.28
C GLY A 21 -5.39 18.03 15.10
N GLN A 22 -6.32 17.16 14.69
CA GLN A 22 -7.55 16.87 15.41
C GLN A 22 -7.49 15.50 16.08
N LEU A 23 -7.85 15.46 17.37
CA LEU A 23 -7.96 14.20 18.12
C LEU A 23 -9.20 13.44 17.67
N VAL A 24 -8.99 12.24 17.16
CA VAL A 24 -10.03 11.34 16.63
C VAL A 24 -10.55 10.39 17.70
N GLY A 25 -9.64 9.81 18.48
CA GLY A 25 -9.96 8.79 19.46
C GLY A 25 -8.74 8.32 20.22
N THR A 26 -8.94 7.32 21.07
CA THR A 26 -7.87 6.71 21.86
C THR A 26 -7.89 5.20 21.69
N TRP A 27 -6.73 4.63 21.38
CA TRP A 27 -6.48 3.21 21.35
C TRP A 27 -5.84 2.73 22.65
N THR A 28 -6.50 1.79 23.33
CA THR A 28 -6.11 1.32 24.66
C THR A 28 -5.86 -0.18 24.64
N ILE A 29 -4.80 -0.59 25.35
CA ILE A 29 -4.48 -1.98 25.63
C ILE A 29 -4.47 -2.22 27.15
N ALA A 30 -4.93 -3.37 27.60
CA ALA A 30 -4.86 -3.77 29.00
C ALA A 30 -4.55 -5.27 29.10
N GLU A 31 -3.88 -5.68 30.18
CA GLU A 31 -3.61 -7.10 30.42
C GLU A 31 -4.92 -7.90 30.52
N ASN A 32 -4.99 -9.02 29.82
CA ASN A 32 -6.13 -9.93 29.80
C ASN A 32 -7.47 -9.30 29.40
N ARG A 33 -7.44 -8.17 28.68
CA ARG A 33 -8.64 -7.54 28.12
C ARG A 33 -8.47 -7.34 26.62
N PRO A 34 -9.57 -7.35 25.85
CA PRO A 34 -9.54 -7.00 24.44
C PRO A 34 -8.96 -5.58 24.22
N GLN A 35 -8.24 -5.38 23.14
CA GLN A 35 -7.84 -4.03 22.72
C GLN A 35 -9.09 -3.21 22.41
N ARG A 36 -9.05 -1.93 22.74
CA ARG A 36 -10.20 -1.03 22.64
C ARG A 36 -9.84 0.23 21.88
N PHE A 37 -10.72 0.68 21.00
CA PHE A 37 -10.67 1.99 20.38
C PHE A 37 -11.94 2.76 20.68
N GLN A 38 -11.79 3.99 21.17
CA GLN A 38 -12.90 4.88 21.49
C GLN A 38 -12.74 6.19 20.72
N TYR A 39 -13.73 6.56 19.93
CA TYR A 39 -13.79 7.90 19.37
C TYR A 39 -14.02 8.94 20.47
N VAL A 40 -13.47 10.16 20.29
CA VAL A 40 -13.83 11.27 21.17
C VAL A 40 -15.12 11.94 20.67
N ASP A 41 -15.98 12.35 21.59
CA ASP A 41 -17.29 12.95 21.26
C ASP A 41 -17.15 14.21 20.40
N ALA A 42 -16.12 15.01 20.66
CA ALA A 42 -15.82 16.21 19.88
C ALA A 42 -15.57 15.90 18.40
N TRP A 43 -14.86 14.80 18.11
CA TRP A 43 -14.65 14.34 16.75
C TRP A 43 -15.94 13.86 16.08
N VAL A 44 -16.70 13.01 16.76
CA VAL A 44 -17.97 12.46 16.22
C VAL A 44 -18.95 13.58 15.84
N LYS A 45 -18.97 14.66 16.61
CA LYS A 45 -19.82 15.83 16.39
C LYS A 45 -19.23 16.88 15.43
N SER A 46 -17.98 16.70 15.00
CA SER A 46 -17.28 17.65 14.14
C SER A 46 -17.79 17.59 12.70
N GLN A 47 -17.83 18.75 12.02
CA GLN A 47 -18.04 18.80 10.56
C GLN A 47 -16.90 18.13 9.76
N ALA A 48 -15.73 17.97 10.36
CA ALA A 48 -14.60 17.26 9.77
C ALA A 48 -14.66 15.75 10.02
N ALA A 49 -15.64 15.27 10.80
CA ALA A 49 -15.73 13.87 11.22
C ALA A 49 -15.68 12.88 10.04
N ARG A 50 -14.87 11.88 10.23
CA ARG A 50 -14.77 10.69 9.36
C ARG A 50 -14.56 9.48 10.26
N ILE A 51 -15.07 8.36 9.85
CA ILE A 51 -14.73 7.09 10.49
C ILE A 51 -13.24 6.80 10.29
N LEU A 52 -12.65 6.13 11.25
CA LEU A 52 -11.26 5.67 11.17
C LEU A 52 -11.11 4.54 10.14
N SER A 53 -12.13 3.67 10.08
CA SER A 53 -12.20 2.52 9.20
C SER A 53 -13.67 2.11 8.98
N LEU A 54 -13.97 1.47 7.83
CA LEU A 54 -15.26 0.81 7.62
C LEU A 54 -15.50 -0.34 8.62
N SER A 55 -14.43 -0.93 9.15
CA SER A 55 -14.51 -1.94 10.22
C SER A 55 -14.66 -1.33 11.62
N LEU A 56 -14.47 -0.01 11.77
CA LEU A 56 -14.60 0.75 13.01
C LEU A 56 -15.54 1.96 12.82
N PRO A 57 -16.81 1.75 12.40
CA PRO A 57 -17.75 2.84 12.13
C PRO A 57 -18.15 3.58 13.40
N PHE A 58 -18.75 4.77 13.29
CA PHE A 58 -19.40 5.40 14.43
C PHE A 58 -20.55 4.53 14.94
N GLN A 59 -20.56 4.30 16.27
CA GLN A 59 -21.59 3.49 16.91
C GLN A 59 -22.63 4.35 17.63
N PRO A 60 -23.88 3.90 17.76
CA PRO A 60 -24.88 4.58 18.57
C PRO A 60 -24.37 4.82 19.98
N GLY A 61 -24.58 6.06 20.51
CA GLY A 61 -24.09 6.43 21.81
C GLY A 61 -22.56 6.44 21.93
N ASN A 62 -21.86 6.50 20.81
CA ASN A 62 -20.41 6.49 20.74
C ASN A 62 -19.78 5.34 21.55
N GLN A 63 -20.36 4.13 21.45
CA GLN A 63 -19.82 2.94 22.12
C GLN A 63 -18.43 2.59 21.57
N PRO A 64 -17.53 2.05 22.40
CA PRO A 64 -16.20 1.66 21.96
C PRO A 64 -16.22 0.45 21.03
N HIS A 65 -15.22 0.35 20.17
CA HIS A 65 -14.87 -0.88 19.46
C HIS A 65 -13.92 -1.70 20.30
N GLU A 66 -14.08 -3.02 20.33
CA GLU A 66 -13.24 -3.91 21.11
C GLU A 66 -12.83 -5.16 20.32
N GLY A 67 -11.70 -5.74 20.69
CA GLY A 67 -11.24 -7.04 20.21
C GLY A 67 -10.44 -7.01 18.91
N LYS A 68 -10.52 -8.13 18.18
CA LYS A 68 -9.64 -8.40 17.03
C LYS A 68 -9.74 -7.38 15.89
N THR A 69 -10.89 -6.78 15.67
CA THR A 69 -11.05 -5.75 14.64
C THR A 69 -10.18 -4.53 14.92
N VAL A 70 -10.12 -4.09 16.19
CA VAL A 70 -9.24 -2.99 16.62
C VAL A 70 -7.78 -3.37 16.44
N GLU A 71 -7.40 -4.56 16.93
CA GLU A 71 -6.04 -5.07 16.80
C GLU A 71 -5.62 -5.14 15.32
N ASN A 72 -6.46 -5.73 14.46
CA ASN A 72 -6.18 -5.87 13.04
C ASN A 72 -6.04 -4.53 12.32
N PHE A 73 -6.88 -3.53 12.65
CA PHE A 73 -6.77 -2.21 12.04
C PHE A 73 -5.39 -1.59 12.28
N PHE A 74 -4.93 -1.56 13.52
CA PHE A 74 -3.63 -0.96 13.86
C PHE A 74 -2.45 -1.81 13.40
N ASP A 75 -2.54 -3.14 13.47
CA ASP A 75 -1.49 -4.04 12.99
C ASP A 75 -1.24 -3.90 11.48
N ASN A 76 -2.29 -3.63 10.70
CA ASN A 76 -2.19 -3.39 9.25
C ASN A 76 -1.44 -2.11 8.87
N LEU A 77 -1.18 -1.19 9.80
CA LEU A 77 -0.34 0.00 9.57
C LEU A 77 1.16 -0.33 9.57
N LEU A 78 1.54 -1.51 10.00
CA LEU A 78 2.94 -1.93 10.17
C LEU A 78 3.43 -2.82 9.01
N PRO A 79 4.75 -2.91 8.81
CA PRO A 79 5.33 -3.93 7.95
C PRO A 79 4.90 -5.34 8.37
N GLU A 80 4.71 -6.22 7.38
CA GLU A 80 4.25 -7.59 7.60
C GLU A 80 5.39 -8.54 7.97
N SER A 81 6.60 -8.28 7.43
CA SER A 81 7.79 -9.08 7.66
C SER A 81 8.21 -9.04 9.13
N LYS A 82 8.34 -10.22 9.74
CA LYS A 82 8.84 -10.37 11.10
C LYS A 82 10.25 -9.79 11.25
N ASP A 83 11.10 -10.04 10.26
CA ASP A 83 12.48 -9.55 10.27
C ASP A 83 12.56 -8.02 10.24
N ILE A 84 11.67 -7.38 9.44
CA ILE A 84 11.56 -5.91 9.41
C ILE A 84 11.08 -5.39 10.78
N ARG A 85 10.05 -6.01 11.38
CA ARG A 85 9.56 -5.62 12.71
C ARG A 85 10.63 -5.77 13.79
N GLU A 86 11.42 -6.85 13.76
CA GLU A 86 12.53 -7.04 14.70
C GLU A 86 13.63 -5.98 14.54
N ARG A 87 13.95 -5.57 13.31
CA ARG A 87 14.88 -4.47 13.05
C ARG A 87 14.32 -3.14 13.56
N LEU A 88 13.05 -2.83 13.28
CA LEU A 88 12.38 -1.63 13.78
C LEU A 88 12.35 -1.62 15.32
N GLN A 89 12.01 -2.75 15.95
CA GLN A 89 12.03 -2.90 17.41
C GLN A 89 13.40 -2.54 17.99
N LYS A 90 14.48 -3.09 17.41
CA LYS A 90 15.87 -2.81 17.85
C LYS A 90 16.25 -1.36 17.61
N LYS A 91 15.98 -0.83 16.41
CA LYS A 91 16.34 0.54 16.00
C LYS A 91 15.66 1.58 16.89
N PHE A 92 14.35 1.47 17.09
CA PHE A 92 13.58 2.44 17.86
C PHE A 92 13.43 2.06 19.34
N ARG A 93 14.05 0.95 19.77
CA ARG A 93 14.03 0.43 21.15
C ARG A 93 12.60 0.18 21.66
N ALA A 94 11.70 -0.21 20.74
CA ALA A 94 10.36 -0.60 21.11
C ALA A 94 10.37 -1.81 22.06
N ARG A 95 9.41 -1.88 22.98
CA ARG A 95 9.36 -2.92 24.02
C ARG A 95 9.19 -4.32 23.45
N SER A 96 8.42 -4.41 22.38
CA SER A 96 8.22 -5.68 21.65
C SER A 96 7.94 -5.42 20.17
N GLY A 97 7.85 -6.48 19.36
CA GLY A 97 7.42 -6.42 17.96
C GLY A 97 5.89 -6.34 17.77
N GLN A 98 5.11 -6.23 18.86
CA GLN A 98 3.66 -6.09 18.81
C GLN A 98 3.24 -4.72 18.30
N ALA A 99 2.07 -4.66 17.69
CA ALA A 99 1.60 -3.45 17.02
C ALA A 99 1.60 -2.21 17.91
N PHE A 100 1.11 -2.33 19.14
CA PHE A 100 1.06 -1.20 20.06
C PHE A 100 2.46 -0.65 20.40
N ASP A 101 3.40 -1.53 20.74
CA ASP A 101 4.74 -1.14 21.14
C ASP A 101 5.56 -0.55 19.99
N LEU A 102 5.35 -1.05 18.77
CA LEU A 102 5.98 -0.47 17.57
C LEU A 102 5.37 0.88 17.22
N LEU A 103 4.03 0.97 17.20
CA LEU A 103 3.33 2.21 16.83
C LEU A 103 3.47 3.32 17.88
N ASP A 104 3.70 2.99 19.15
CA ASP A 104 4.12 3.98 20.18
C ASP A 104 5.41 4.71 19.75
N GLU A 105 6.32 4.01 19.06
CA GLU A 105 7.59 4.56 18.63
C GLU A 105 7.56 5.16 17.20
N ILE A 106 6.88 4.51 16.25
CA ILE A 106 6.95 4.87 14.82
C ILE A 106 5.62 5.32 14.22
N GLY A 107 4.55 5.41 15.00
CA GLY A 107 3.20 5.73 14.51
C GLY A 107 2.93 7.20 14.16
N ARG A 108 3.97 8.05 14.13
CA ARG A 108 3.82 9.50 13.86
C ARG A 108 3.48 9.84 12.42
N ASP A 109 3.82 8.97 11.46
CA ASP A 109 3.48 9.11 10.05
C ASP A 109 3.15 7.75 9.43
N CYS A 110 1.88 7.39 9.46
CA CYS A 110 1.35 6.14 8.92
C CYS A 110 0.82 6.33 7.49
N ALA A 111 0.37 5.22 6.87
CA ALA A 111 -0.48 5.27 5.70
C ALA A 111 -1.79 6.00 6.04
N GLY A 112 -2.31 6.79 5.09
CA GLY A 112 -3.47 7.63 5.33
C GLY A 112 -3.19 8.82 6.24
N ALA A 113 -4.18 9.20 7.05
CA ALA A 113 -4.11 10.38 7.91
C ALA A 113 -3.78 10.07 9.37
N VAL A 114 -3.65 8.80 9.72
CA VAL A 114 -3.44 8.37 11.10
C VAL A 114 -2.07 8.79 11.61
N GLN A 115 -2.07 9.43 12.78
CA GLN A 115 -0.90 9.69 13.63
C GLN A 115 -1.20 9.15 15.01
N LEU A 116 -0.30 8.35 15.53
CA LEU A 116 -0.40 7.76 16.87
C LEU A 116 0.62 8.44 17.78
N LEU A 117 0.13 9.04 18.83
CA LEU A 117 0.94 9.77 19.80
C LEU A 117 0.57 9.36 21.22
N PRO A 118 1.51 9.40 22.17
CA PRO A 118 1.22 9.30 23.58
C PRO A 118 0.12 10.28 24.03
N GLU A 119 -0.62 9.95 25.10
CA GLU A 119 -1.70 10.81 25.62
C GLU A 119 -1.25 12.21 26.02
N ASP A 120 0.00 12.34 26.43
CA ASP A 120 0.63 13.59 26.85
C ASP A 120 1.29 14.38 25.71
N GLU A 121 1.14 13.89 24.45
CA GLU A 121 1.70 14.52 23.26
C GLU A 121 0.61 14.92 22.27
N GLU A 122 0.85 16.02 21.56
CA GLU A 122 0.02 16.53 20.46
C GLU A 122 0.86 16.72 19.19
N PRO A 123 0.26 16.64 18.01
CA PRO A 123 0.97 16.85 16.73
C PRO A 123 1.20 18.35 16.47
N ARG A 124 1.98 19.02 17.33
CA ARG A 124 2.28 20.44 17.20
C ARG A 124 2.96 20.74 15.88
N GLY A 125 2.58 21.85 15.23
CA GLY A 125 3.11 22.26 13.93
C GLY A 125 2.63 21.38 12.76
N TRP A 126 1.50 20.69 12.90
CA TRP A 126 0.89 19.88 11.82
C TRP A 126 0.53 20.73 10.58
N ASP A 127 0.32 22.03 10.75
CA ASP A 127 -0.01 23.03 9.72
C ASP A 127 1.21 23.84 9.25
N GLN A 128 2.41 23.28 9.45
CA GLN A 128 3.70 23.86 9.05
C GLN A 128 4.58 22.78 8.42
N ILE A 129 5.61 23.20 7.67
CA ILE A 129 6.66 22.33 7.18
C ILE A 129 7.92 22.58 7.98
N THR A 130 8.30 21.60 8.78
CA THR A 130 9.56 21.57 9.51
C THR A 130 10.37 20.37 9.06
N ALA A 131 11.50 20.60 8.40
CA ALA A 131 12.29 19.54 7.81
C ALA A 131 13.77 19.94 7.64
N THR A 132 14.66 18.98 7.59
CA THR A 132 16.08 19.19 7.29
C THR A 132 16.37 18.79 5.86
N PRO A 133 16.96 19.66 5.02
CA PRO A 133 17.39 19.29 3.67
C PRO A 133 18.42 18.15 3.71
N MET A 134 18.33 17.26 2.72
CA MET A 134 19.24 16.12 2.56
C MET A 134 19.96 16.21 1.23
N THR A 135 21.23 15.79 1.23
CA THR A 135 22.00 15.51 0.02
C THR A 135 21.69 14.09 -0.50
N ASP A 136 21.99 13.83 -1.77
CA ASP A 136 21.83 12.48 -2.35
C ASP A 136 22.63 11.42 -1.57
N THR A 137 23.83 11.77 -1.09
CA THR A 137 24.63 10.88 -0.23
C THR A 137 23.94 10.56 1.08
N GLN A 138 23.26 11.52 1.70
CA GLN A 138 22.48 11.29 2.93
C GLN A 138 21.24 10.40 2.65
N VAL A 139 20.57 10.60 1.51
CA VAL A 139 19.48 9.72 1.08
C VAL A 139 20.00 8.31 0.84
N GLU A 140 21.13 8.15 0.14
CA GLU A 140 21.77 6.86 -0.10
C GLU A 140 22.11 6.14 1.21
N ASN A 141 22.73 6.84 2.16
CA ASN A 141 23.06 6.26 3.47
C ASN A 141 21.80 5.81 4.23
N MET A 142 20.73 6.59 4.17
CA MET A 142 19.44 6.20 4.75
C MET A 142 18.88 4.95 4.09
N LEU A 143 18.92 4.84 2.76
CA LEU A 143 18.48 3.66 2.03
C LEU A 143 19.31 2.42 2.39
N LYS A 144 20.64 2.54 2.47
CA LYS A 144 21.53 1.44 2.91
C LYS A 144 21.23 1.02 4.36
N ALA A 145 20.90 1.97 5.24
CA ALA A 145 20.56 1.70 6.64
C ALA A 145 19.22 0.94 6.82
N VAL A 146 18.33 0.94 5.82
CA VAL A 146 17.08 0.15 5.85
C VAL A 146 17.39 -1.35 5.83
N VAL A 147 18.37 -1.78 5.05
CA VAL A 147 18.71 -3.21 4.82
C VAL A 147 19.85 -3.71 5.70
N SER A 148 20.69 -2.84 6.24
CA SER A 148 21.89 -3.25 7.00
C SER A 148 22.04 -2.53 8.33
N PRO A 149 22.16 -3.27 9.45
CA PRO A 149 22.44 -2.69 10.77
C PRO A 149 23.79 -1.94 10.84
N ALA A 150 24.76 -2.27 9.98
CA ALA A 150 26.09 -1.64 9.97
C ALA A 150 26.04 -0.14 9.61
N PHE A 151 24.99 0.30 8.93
CA PHE A 151 24.77 1.70 8.59
C PHE A 151 23.83 2.41 9.57
N ALA A 152 23.34 1.73 10.60
CA ALA A 152 22.33 2.23 11.56
C ALA A 152 22.91 3.17 12.63
N GLY A 153 24.10 3.67 12.48
CA GLY A 153 24.75 4.54 13.45
C GLY A 153 25.27 5.81 12.82
N GLN A 154 24.47 6.87 12.81
CA GLN A 154 24.91 8.23 13.12
C GLN A 154 23.77 9.26 13.02
N ASP A 155 23.28 9.65 14.15
CA ASP A 155 22.96 10.97 14.70
C ASP A 155 21.78 11.82 14.21
N GLU A 156 21.18 11.69 13.04
CA GLU A 156 20.00 12.55 12.70
C GLU A 156 18.76 11.79 12.20
N ALA A 157 18.90 10.52 11.84
CA ALA A 157 17.76 9.69 11.38
C ALA A 157 16.88 9.17 12.55
N ASP A 158 17.31 9.34 13.80
CA ASP A 158 16.60 8.84 14.99
C ASP A 158 15.28 9.59 15.29
N GLU A 159 15.10 10.77 14.73
CA GLU A 159 13.83 11.53 14.92
C GLU A 159 12.74 11.14 13.90
N PHE A 160 13.12 10.44 12.81
CA PHE A 160 12.18 10.14 11.73
C PHE A 160 11.46 8.80 11.96
N ARG A 161 10.22 8.89 12.48
CA ARG A 161 9.39 7.77 12.93
C ARG A 161 8.21 7.55 11.99
N THR A 162 8.44 6.77 10.94
CA THR A 162 7.43 6.46 9.90
C THR A 162 7.06 4.99 9.91
N SER A 163 5.77 4.70 9.86
CA SER A 163 5.23 3.35 9.69
C SER A 163 4.64 3.19 8.29
N ILE A 164 5.25 2.34 7.46
CA ILE A 164 4.76 2.03 6.11
C ILE A 164 4.55 0.53 6.00
N ALA A 165 3.31 0.13 5.76
CA ALA A 165 2.92 -1.27 5.60
C ALA A 165 3.59 -1.94 4.39
N GLY A 166 3.63 -3.27 4.38
CA GLY A 166 4.13 -4.12 3.30
C GLY A 166 5.36 -4.94 3.64
N ALA A 167 5.75 -5.85 2.75
CA ALA A 167 6.81 -6.83 2.98
C ALA A 167 8.19 -6.40 2.43
N GLN A 168 8.24 -5.40 1.55
CA GLN A 168 9.46 -4.91 0.91
C GLN A 168 10.17 -3.88 1.78
N GLU A 169 11.51 -3.86 1.73
CA GLU A 169 12.35 -2.82 2.36
C GLU A 169 12.09 -1.46 1.72
N LYS A 170 11.73 -0.50 2.54
CA LYS A 170 11.37 0.85 2.09
C LYS A 170 11.55 1.87 3.19
N THR A 171 11.68 3.11 2.78
CA THR A 171 11.62 4.29 3.65
C THR A 171 10.75 5.37 3.02
N ALA A 172 10.54 6.49 3.71
CA ALA A 172 9.83 7.60 3.11
C ALA A 172 10.49 8.93 3.47
N LEU A 173 10.39 9.90 2.55
CA LEU A 173 10.97 11.22 2.69
C LEU A 173 9.98 12.30 2.25
N LEU A 174 10.30 13.54 2.58
CA LEU A 174 9.59 14.71 2.10
C LEU A 174 10.31 15.30 0.89
N TRP A 175 9.62 15.42 -0.25
CA TRP A 175 10.05 16.25 -1.37
C TRP A 175 9.45 17.65 -1.23
N HIS A 176 10.31 18.65 -1.08
CA HIS A 176 9.88 20.02 -0.90
C HIS A 176 10.88 20.99 -1.53
N GLN A 177 10.37 21.99 -2.26
CA GLN A 177 11.18 23.03 -2.92
C GLN A 177 12.34 22.46 -3.77
N GLY A 178 12.04 21.39 -4.55
CA GLY A 178 12.99 20.82 -5.50
C GLY A 178 14.11 19.97 -4.88
N ARG A 179 14.00 19.55 -3.61
CA ARG A 179 14.99 18.70 -2.93
C ARG A 179 14.39 17.77 -1.90
N TRP A 180 15.13 16.75 -1.53
CA TRP A 180 14.79 15.81 -0.47
C TRP A 180 15.02 16.39 0.91
N HIS A 181 14.13 16.04 1.85
CA HIS A 181 14.20 16.44 3.24
C HIS A 181 13.84 15.28 4.17
N ALA A 182 14.50 15.25 5.33
CA ALA A 182 14.04 14.49 6.49
C ALA A 182 12.97 15.33 7.23
N PRO A 183 11.70 14.92 7.26
CA PRO A 183 10.66 15.66 7.96
C PRO A 183 10.85 15.58 9.47
N LYS A 184 10.43 16.63 10.19
CA LYS A 184 10.49 16.71 11.66
C LYS A 184 9.11 16.96 12.27
N GLY A 185 8.92 16.51 13.51
CA GLY A 185 7.69 16.72 14.27
C GLY A 185 6.46 16.11 13.57
N ALA A 186 5.46 16.94 13.28
CA ALA A 186 4.22 16.51 12.64
C ALA A 186 4.23 16.65 11.10
N THR A 187 5.32 17.10 10.49
CA THR A 187 5.46 17.20 9.03
C THR A 187 5.43 15.79 8.39
N PRO A 188 4.55 15.53 7.41
CA PRO A 188 4.46 14.21 6.78
C PRO A 188 5.54 13.98 5.72
N THR A 189 5.80 12.70 5.43
CA THR A 189 6.49 12.31 4.20
C THR A 189 5.58 12.45 2.99
N THR A 190 6.17 12.64 1.81
CA THR A 190 5.42 12.78 0.55
C THR A 190 5.74 11.69 -0.48
N HIS A 191 6.84 10.98 -0.29
CA HIS A 191 7.27 9.91 -1.20
C HIS A 191 7.75 8.70 -0.40
N ILE A 192 7.47 7.52 -0.95
CA ILE A 192 7.99 6.24 -0.48
C ILE A 192 9.12 5.84 -1.42
N LEU A 193 10.26 5.45 -0.86
CA LEU A 193 11.41 4.97 -1.58
C LEU A 193 11.54 3.46 -1.32
N LYS A 194 11.37 2.65 -2.38
CA LYS A 194 11.42 1.19 -2.33
C LYS A 194 12.73 0.70 -2.92
N LEU A 195 13.41 -0.19 -2.20
CA LEU A 195 14.64 -0.84 -2.67
C LEU A 195 14.31 -2.09 -3.50
N PRO A 196 15.22 -2.55 -4.36
CA PRO A 196 15.05 -3.84 -5.04
C PRO A 196 14.81 -4.98 -4.05
N LEU A 197 13.90 -5.90 -4.39
CA LEU A 197 13.54 -7.03 -3.53
C LEU A 197 14.65 -8.08 -3.36
N GLY A 198 15.60 -8.16 -4.31
CA GLY A 198 16.63 -9.18 -4.32
C GLY A 198 16.06 -10.60 -4.56
N LEU A 199 16.60 -11.60 -3.87
CA LEU A 199 16.13 -13.00 -3.97
C LEU A 199 14.96 -13.25 -3.04
N VAL A 200 13.81 -13.65 -3.57
CA VAL A 200 12.53 -13.77 -2.83
C VAL A 200 12.02 -15.20 -2.83
N GLY A 201 11.47 -15.61 -1.69
CA GLY A 201 10.80 -16.89 -1.49
C GLY A 201 11.74 -18.10 -1.43
N ASN A 202 11.17 -19.30 -1.22
CA ASN A 202 11.91 -20.55 -1.08
C ASN A 202 12.67 -20.95 -2.37
N MET A 203 12.20 -20.50 -3.53
CA MET A 203 12.83 -20.74 -4.83
C MET A 203 13.93 -19.74 -5.16
N LYS A 204 14.16 -18.74 -4.30
CA LYS A 204 15.12 -17.65 -4.51
C LYS A 204 14.93 -16.96 -5.88
N ALA A 205 13.66 -16.69 -6.25
CA ALA A 205 13.34 -15.97 -7.48
C ALA A 205 14.07 -14.60 -7.45
N ASP A 206 14.80 -14.32 -8.52
CA ASP A 206 15.53 -13.06 -8.66
C ASP A 206 14.57 -11.92 -8.96
N MET A 207 14.39 -11.03 -7.97
CA MET A 207 13.57 -9.82 -8.03
C MET A 207 14.46 -8.55 -7.94
N SER A 208 15.74 -8.66 -8.28
CA SER A 208 16.67 -7.52 -8.27
C SER A 208 16.23 -6.38 -9.21
N THR A 209 15.41 -6.67 -10.22
CA THR A 209 14.80 -5.71 -11.14
C THR A 209 13.38 -5.32 -10.75
N SER A 210 12.97 -5.51 -9.48
CA SER A 210 11.61 -5.19 -9.03
C SER A 210 11.28 -3.70 -9.14
N VAL A 211 12.27 -2.82 -9.02
CA VAL A 211 12.13 -1.36 -9.19
C VAL A 211 11.65 -1.04 -10.61
N GLU A 212 12.32 -1.59 -11.61
CA GLU A 212 11.98 -1.40 -13.02
C GLU A 212 10.65 -2.07 -13.37
N ASN A 213 10.41 -3.25 -12.82
CA ASN A 213 9.17 -4.00 -13.03
C ASN A 213 7.96 -3.22 -12.52
N GLU A 214 8.00 -2.73 -11.28
CA GLU A 214 6.90 -1.94 -10.70
C GLU A 214 6.71 -0.62 -11.45
N TRP A 215 7.79 0.06 -11.82
CA TRP A 215 7.72 1.27 -12.65
C TRP A 215 7.03 1.00 -13.99
N LEU A 216 7.45 -0.05 -14.71
CA LEU A 216 6.90 -0.42 -16.00
C LEU A 216 5.42 -0.78 -15.91
N CYS A 217 5.05 -1.58 -14.91
CA CYS A 217 3.65 -1.95 -14.66
C CYS A 217 2.80 -0.70 -14.35
N SER A 218 3.30 0.23 -13.56
CA SER A 218 2.59 1.48 -13.26
C SER A 218 2.38 2.33 -14.51
N LYS A 219 3.40 2.47 -15.38
CA LYS A 219 3.25 3.19 -16.66
C LYS A 219 2.26 2.50 -17.60
N LEU A 220 2.26 1.17 -17.67
CA LEU A 220 1.27 0.41 -18.45
C LEU A 220 -0.14 0.64 -17.92
N ILE A 221 -0.36 0.53 -16.61
CA ILE A 221 -1.67 0.78 -15.98
C ILE A 221 -2.19 2.18 -16.31
N ALA A 222 -1.33 3.20 -16.20
CA ALA A 222 -1.66 4.57 -16.60
C ALA A 222 -2.00 4.69 -18.08
N ALA A 223 -1.27 3.99 -18.98
CA ALA A 223 -1.53 3.99 -20.42
C ALA A 223 -2.89 3.35 -20.79
N TYR A 224 -3.41 2.45 -19.94
CA TYR A 224 -4.78 1.95 -20.04
C TYR A 224 -5.84 2.90 -19.47
N GLY A 225 -5.46 4.11 -19.05
CA GLY A 225 -6.37 5.13 -18.51
C GLY A 225 -6.87 4.81 -17.11
N MET A 226 -6.11 4.09 -16.31
CA MET A 226 -6.44 3.80 -14.91
C MET A 226 -5.64 4.68 -13.96
N ASP A 227 -6.26 5.08 -12.85
CA ASP A 227 -5.57 5.80 -11.79
C ASP A 227 -4.57 4.89 -11.09
N VAL A 228 -3.30 5.29 -11.07
CA VAL A 228 -2.20 4.58 -10.41
C VAL A 228 -1.28 5.58 -9.74
N ALA A 229 -0.65 5.18 -8.65
CA ALA A 229 0.33 6.00 -7.94
C ALA A 229 1.47 6.40 -8.88
N ASP A 230 1.78 7.70 -8.94
CA ASP A 230 2.87 8.22 -9.74
C ASP A 230 4.21 7.77 -9.17
N CYS A 231 5.10 7.25 -10.01
CA CYS A 231 6.40 6.74 -9.58
C CYS A 231 7.49 6.98 -10.62
N GLU A 232 8.72 7.08 -10.11
CA GLU A 232 9.95 7.29 -10.89
C GLU A 232 11.07 6.40 -10.37
N ILE A 233 11.99 6.04 -11.26
CA ILE A 233 13.25 5.39 -10.88
C ILE A 233 14.27 6.50 -10.61
N GLN A 234 14.85 6.50 -9.41
CA GLN A 234 15.94 7.42 -9.06
C GLN A 234 17.15 6.66 -8.53
N VAL A 235 18.33 7.23 -8.76
CA VAL A 235 19.61 6.68 -8.29
C VAL A 235 20.24 7.70 -7.37
N PHE A 236 20.52 7.27 -6.14
CA PHE A 236 21.20 8.06 -5.12
C PHE A 236 22.60 7.46 -4.91
N GLY A 237 23.63 8.11 -5.46
CA GLY A 237 24.97 7.51 -5.53
C GLY A 237 24.95 6.20 -6.33
N GLU A 238 25.16 5.06 -5.67
CA GLU A 238 25.08 3.72 -6.26
C GLU A 238 23.77 3.00 -5.98
N THR A 239 22.89 3.59 -5.17
CA THR A 239 21.65 2.94 -4.71
C THR A 239 20.47 3.37 -5.57
N LYS A 240 19.90 2.41 -6.31
CA LYS A 240 18.67 2.59 -7.09
C LYS A 240 17.45 2.38 -6.20
N ALA A 241 16.42 3.21 -6.38
CA ALA A 241 15.14 3.09 -5.70
C ALA A 241 13.97 3.43 -6.63
N LEU A 242 12.83 2.79 -6.41
CA LEU A 242 11.55 3.27 -6.92
C LEU A 242 11.03 4.34 -5.96
N VAL A 243 10.85 5.54 -6.47
CA VAL A 243 10.31 6.68 -5.74
C VAL A 243 8.84 6.81 -6.08
N VAL A 244 7.96 6.47 -5.14
CA VAL A 244 6.51 6.49 -5.32
C VAL A 244 5.94 7.71 -4.61
N LYS A 245 5.25 8.58 -5.35
CA LYS A 245 4.55 9.73 -4.78
C LYS A 245 3.33 9.25 -3.99
N ARG A 246 3.24 9.69 -2.76
CA ARG A 246 2.12 9.35 -1.87
C ARG A 246 0.85 10.08 -2.31
N PHE A 247 -0.14 9.34 -2.78
CA PHE A 247 -1.44 9.89 -3.17
C PHE A 247 -2.29 10.31 -1.95
N ASP A 248 -1.93 9.84 -0.75
CA ASP A 248 -2.56 10.20 0.52
C ASP A 248 -1.98 11.48 1.14
N ARG A 249 -1.27 12.28 0.35
CA ARG A 249 -0.69 13.58 0.74
C ARG A 249 -1.14 14.67 -0.22
N ARG A 250 -1.56 15.82 0.33
CA ARG A 250 -1.99 16.96 -0.46
C ARG A 250 -1.43 18.26 0.10
N LEU A 251 -0.73 19.02 -0.73
CA LEU A 251 -0.24 20.35 -0.36
C LEU A 251 -1.42 21.31 -0.21
N ALA A 252 -1.48 22.04 0.89
CA ALA A 252 -2.59 22.90 1.27
C ALA A 252 -2.14 24.34 1.54
N HIS A 253 -3.10 25.25 1.56
CA HIS A 253 -2.91 26.67 1.89
C HIS A 253 -1.73 27.32 1.13
N GLN A 254 -1.76 27.25 -0.20
CA GLN A 254 -0.72 27.85 -1.07
C GLN A 254 0.70 27.35 -0.77
N GLY A 255 0.83 26.08 -0.38
CA GLY A 255 2.13 25.46 -0.15
C GLY A 255 2.64 25.55 1.30
N ARG A 256 1.84 26.01 2.26
CA ARG A 256 2.28 26.18 3.65
C ARG A 256 2.47 24.87 4.41
N TYR A 257 1.64 23.84 4.13
CA TYR A 257 1.73 22.55 4.80
C TYR A 257 1.11 21.43 3.98
N TRP A 258 1.39 20.19 4.39
CA TRP A 258 0.86 18.98 3.77
C TRP A 258 -0.27 18.39 4.61
N LEU A 259 -1.43 18.19 3.98
CA LEU A 259 -2.52 17.41 4.56
C LEU A 259 -2.28 15.92 4.33
N ARG A 260 -2.61 15.12 5.34
CA ARG A 260 -2.79 13.68 5.25
C ARG A 260 -4.23 13.38 4.86
N LEU A 261 -4.44 12.61 3.79
CA LEU A 261 -5.76 12.19 3.36
C LEU A 261 -6.11 10.85 4.03
N PRO A 262 -7.24 10.77 4.74
CA PRO A 262 -7.66 9.53 5.37
C PRO A 262 -7.86 8.43 4.33
N GLN A 263 -7.17 7.31 4.52
CA GLN A 263 -7.30 6.11 3.70
C GLN A 263 -7.09 4.86 4.54
N GLU A 264 -7.57 3.74 4.04
CA GLU A 264 -7.30 2.41 4.57
C GLU A 264 -7.23 1.37 3.45
N ASP A 265 -6.50 0.27 3.67
CA ASP A 265 -6.50 -0.87 2.75
C ASP A 265 -7.71 -1.79 2.97
N MET A 266 -7.97 -2.73 2.02
CA MET A 266 -9.13 -3.61 2.09
C MET A 266 -9.04 -4.63 3.24
N CYS A 267 -7.87 -4.91 3.80
CA CYS A 267 -7.76 -5.70 5.03
C CYS A 267 -8.25 -4.89 6.24
N GLN A 268 -7.87 -3.63 6.36
CA GLN A 268 -8.37 -2.73 7.39
C GLN A 268 -9.89 -2.54 7.26
N ALA A 269 -10.36 -2.22 6.05
CA ALA A 269 -11.78 -1.98 5.76
C ALA A 269 -12.68 -3.17 6.09
N THR A 270 -12.15 -4.39 6.01
CA THR A 270 -12.88 -5.63 6.29
C THR A 270 -12.57 -6.23 7.67
N GLY A 271 -11.73 -5.58 8.48
CA GLY A 271 -11.29 -6.08 9.79
C GLY A 271 -10.43 -7.35 9.69
N THR A 272 -9.79 -7.60 8.55
CA THR A 272 -8.98 -8.79 8.28
C THR A 272 -7.54 -8.57 8.73
N PRO A 273 -6.87 -9.54 9.39
CA PRO A 273 -5.47 -9.41 9.76
C PRO A 273 -4.54 -9.44 8.53
N ALA A 274 -3.42 -8.73 8.58
CA ALA A 274 -2.43 -8.68 7.50
C ALA A 274 -1.92 -10.07 7.08
N ALA A 275 -1.83 -11.01 8.04
CA ALA A 275 -1.37 -12.37 7.78
C ALA A 275 -2.29 -13.18 6.84
N THR A 276 -3.56 -12.78 6.69
CA THR A 276 -4.55 -13.43 5.82
C THR A 276 -5.00 -12.53 4.67
N LYS A 277 -4.08 -11.76 4.11
CA LYS A 277 -4.35 -10.82 3.01
C LYS A 277 -4.73 -11.48 1.67
N TYR A 278 -4.34 -12.74 1.47
CA TYR A 278 -4.66 -13.52 0.28
C TYR A 278 -6.03 -14.21 0.39
N GLU A 279 -6.79 -14.24 -0.69
CA GLU A 279 -8.09 -14.92 -0.70
C GLU A 279 -7.96 -16.42 -0.40
N ALA A 280 -6.87 -17.06 -0.86
CA ALA A 280 -6.59 -18.46 -0.60
C ALA A 280 -6.41 -18.78 0.91
N ASP A 281 -6.03 -17.77 1.70
CA ASP A 281 -5.85 -17.85 3.16
C ASP A 281 -7.06 -17.27 3.91
N ASN A 282 -8.24 -17.26 3.28
CA ASN A 282 -9.49 -16.68 3.79
C ASN A 282 -9.49 -15.13 3.91
N GLY A 283 -8.62 -14.46 3.18
CA GLY A 283 -8.63 -13.01 3.05
C GLY A 283 -9.74 -12.49 2.13
N PRO A 284 -9.85 -11.15 2.02
CA PRO A 284 -10.83 -10.54 1.14
C PRO A 284 -10.54 -10.85 -0.33
N GLY A 285 -11.47 -11.53 -1.01
CA GLY A 285 -11.44 -11.75 -2.45
C GLY A 285 -12.31 -10.74 -3.19
N MET A 286 -12.41 -10.91 -4.54
CA MET A 286 -13.13 -9.98 -5.41
C MET A 286 -14.56 -9.71 -4.96
N LYS A 287 -15.31 -10.75 -4.53
CA LYS A 287 -16.70 -10.60 -4.09
C LYS A 287 -16.79 -9.63 -2.92
N LYS A 288 -15.97 -9.83 -1.87
CA LYS A 288 -16.02 -9.00 -0.65
C LYS A 288 -15.67 -7.55 -0.95
N ILE A 289 -14.67 -7.32 -1.81
CA ILE A 289 -14.25 -5.96 -2.22
C ILE A 289 -15.34 -5.30 -3.06
N LEU A 290 -15.89 -5.98 -4.07
CA LEU A 290 -16.98 -5.43 -4.91
C LEU A 290 -18.27 -5.18 -4.14
N ASP A 291 -18.57 -5.99 -3.13
CA ASP A 291 -19.71 -5.75 -2.24
C ASP A 291 -19.47 -4.50 -1.36
N LEU A 292 -18.25 -4.33 -0.83
CA LEU A 292 -17.85 -3.12 -0.12
C LEU A 292 -17.97 -1.88 -1.03
N LEU A 293 -17.45 -1.94 -2.26
CA LEU A 293 -17.51 -0.83 -3.20
C LEU A 293 -18.93 -0.44 -3.67
N ARG A 294 -19.96 -1.20 -3.31
CA ARG A 294 -21.37 -0.77 -3.49
C ARG A 294 -21.71 0.47 -2.66
N GLY A 295 -21.02 0.69 -1.54
CA GLY A 295 -21.18 1.88 -0.71
C GLY A 295 -20.29 3.05 -1.10
N SER A 296 -19.48 2.93 -2.16
CA SER A 296 -18.66 4.03 -2.65
C SER A 296 -19.49 5.19 -3.17
N SER A 297 -19.00 6.43 -2.97
CA SER A 297 -19.55 7.64 -3.58
C SER A 297 -19.46 7.65 -5.12
N GLN A 298 -18.60 6.78 -5.69
CA GLN A 298 -18.41 6.57 -7.12
C GLN A 298 -18.62 5.09 -7.49
N GLN A 299 -19.69 4.49 -6.99
CA GLN A 299 -19.96 3.05 -7.01
C GLN A 299 -19.70 2.39 -8.38
N GLU A 300 -20.29 2.92 -9.44
CA GLU A 300 -20.19 2.33 -10.79
C GLU A 300 -18.77 2.40 -11.31
N HIS A 301 -18.13 3.57 -11.14
CA HIS A 301 -16.74 3.80 -11.55
C HIS A 301 -15.79 2.87 -10.79
N ASP A 302 -15.85 2.85 -9.46
CA ASP A 302 -14.91 2.11 -8.62
C ASP A 302 -15.02 0.60 -8.84
N ARG A 303 -16.23 0.08 -8.96
CA ARG A 303 -16.48 -1.35 -9.21
C ARG A 303 -15.99 -1.77 -10.60
N ARG A 304 -16.23 -0.92 -11.62
CA ARG A 304 -15.71 -1.16 -12.97
C ARG A 304 -14.18 -1.07 -12.99
N ALA A 305 -13.59 -0.06 -12.34
CA ALA A 305 -12.14 0.11 -12.25
C ALA A 305 -11.47 -1.08 -11.55
N PHE A 306 -12.05 -1.57 -10.44
CA PHE A 306 -11.55 -2.76 -9.76
C PHE A 306 -11.57 -4.01 -10.65
N LEU A 307 -12.68 -4.26 -11.37
CA LEU A 307 -12.74 -5.41 -12.31
C LEU A 307 -11.76 -5.25 -13.48
N LYS A 308 -11.65 -4.05 -14.06
CA LYS A 308 -10.67 -3.75 -15.11
C LYS A 308 -9.25 -4.02 -14.62
N ALA A 309 -8.92 -3.61 -13.39
CA ALA A 309 -7.63 -3.90 -12.76
C ALA A 309 -7.39 -5.42 -12.65
N GLN A 310 -8.37 -6.20 -12.21
CA GLN A 310 -8.23 -7.65 -12.06
C GLN A 310 -8.01 -8.37 -13.42
N ILE A 311 -8.67 -7.93 -14.49
CA ILE A 311 -8.44 -8.47 -15.85
C ILE A 311 -7.04 -8.06 -16.32
N LEU A 312 -6.65 -6.81 -16.12
CA LEU A 312 -5.31 -6.34 -16.50
C LEU A 312 -4.20 -7.04 -15.67
N PHE A 313 -4.45 -7.36 -14.40
CA PHE A 313 -3.54 -8.16 -13.57
C PHE A 313 -3.36 -9.57 -14.13
N TRP A 314 -4.44 -10.18 -14.64
CA TRP A 314 -4.31 -11.44 -15.38
C TRP A 314 -3.45 -11.28 -16.63
N MET A 315 -3.64 -10.23 -17.43
CA MET A 315 -2.85 -9.95 -18.62
C MET A 315 -1.37 -9.69 -18.32
N LEU A 316 -1.08 -8.97 -17.25
CA LEU A 316 0.27 -8.65 -16.77
C LEU A 316 0.92 -9.79 -15.97
N ALA A 317 0.20 -10.88 -15.69
CA ALA A 317 0.61 -11.86 -14.69
C ALA A 317 1.00 -11.20 -13.35
N ALA A 318 0.24 -10.19 -12.90
CA ALA A 318 0.46 -9.52 -11.63
C ALA A 318 -0.12 -10.36 -10.48
N THR A 319 0.72 -11.21 -9.91
CA THR A 319 0.32 -12.29 -9.01
C THR A 319 0.04 -11.83 -7.59
N ASP A 320 0.54 -10.65 -7.19
CA ASP A 320 0.47 -10.15 -5.81
C ASP A 320 -0.65 -9.12 -5.56
N GLY A 321 -1.66 -9.07 -6.42
CA GLY A 321 -2.81 -8.17 -6.29
C GLY A 321 -3.79 -8.60 -5.19
N HIS A 322 -3.30 -8.67 -3.93
CA HIS A 322 -4.10 -9.05 -2.75
C HIS A 322 -4.83 -7.86 -2.12
N ALA A 323 -5.62 -8.12 -1.07
CA ALA A 323 -6.48 -7.11 -0.44
C ALA A 323 -5.74 -5.85 0.06
N LYS A 324 -4.47 -5.96 0.48
CA LYS A 324 -3.68 -4.80 0.93
C LYS A 324 -3.17 -3.92 -0.22
N ASN A 325 -3.26 -4.36 -1.47
CA ASN A 325 -2.88 -3.57 -2.66
C ASN A 325 -4.06 -2.80 -3.25
N PHE A 326 -5.19 -2.77 -2.53
CA PHE A 326 -6.35 -1.94 -2.85
C PHE A 326 -6.75 -1.16 -1.60
N SER A 327 -7.03 0.13 -1.77
CA SER A 327 -7.39 1.03 -0.68
C SER A 327 -8.58 1.90 -1.05
N ILE A 328 -9.17 2.51 -0.03
CA ILE A 328 -10.21 3.51 -0.16
C ILE A 328 -9.81 4.79 0.58
N PHE A 329 -10.19 5.94 0.04
CA PHE A 329 -10.18 7.21 0.75
C PHE A 329 -11.47 7.35 1.55
N HIS A 330 -11.35 7.81 2.80
CA HIS A 330 -12.49 8.28 3.58
C HIS A 330 -12.76 9.75 3.30
N GLU A 331 -13.95 10.04 2.86
CA GLU A 331 -14.43 11.40 2.59
C GLU A 331 -15.34 11.90 3.70
N ARG A 332 -15.79 13.15 3.63
CA ARG A 332 -16.76 13.68 4.60
C ARG A 332 -18.09 12.95 4.48
N ASN A 333 -18.92 13.03 5.53
CA ASN A 333 -20.25 12.41 5.58
C ASN A 333 -20.24 10.89 5.46
N ALA A 334 -19.19 10.25 5.96
CA ALA A 334 -19.01 8.80 5.95
C ALA A 334 -19.04 8.18 4.53
N THR A 335 -18.74 8.96 3.50
CA THR A 335 -18.56 8.44 2.14
C THR A 335 -17.12 7.99 1.91
N TYR A 336 -16.89 7.21 0.88
CA TYR A 336 -15.57 6.73 0.50
C TYR A 336 -15.51 6.42 -1.01
N ARG A 337 -14.31 6.31 -1.55
CA ARG A 337 -14.05 5.90 -2.93
C ARG A 337 -12.70 5.18 -3.03
N MET A 338 -12.48 4.44 -4.11
CA MET A 338 -11.18 3.81 -4.36
C MET A 338 -10.04 4.84 -4.45
N THR A 339 -8.85 4.43 -4.02
CA THR A 339 -7.60 5.14 -4.28
C THR A 339 -7.03 4.77 -5.65
N PRO A 340 -6.01 5.48 -6.16
CA PRO A 340 -5.19 4.98 -7.24
C PRO A 340 -4.62 3.59 -6.92
N LEU A 341 -4.35 2.77 -7.94
CA LEU A 341 -3.65 1.49 -7.82
C LEU A 341 -2.18 1.71 -7.42
N TYR A 342 -1.57 0.75 -6.78
CA TYR A 342 -0.17 0.79 -6.35
C TYR A 342 0.38 -0.62 -6.15
N ASP A 343 1.70 -0.73 -6.11
CA ASP A 343 2.39 -1.99 -5.76
C ASP A 343 2.07 -3.13 -6.73
N VAL A 344 2.13 -2.85 -8.03
CA VAL A 344 1.83 -3.82 -9.09
C VAL A 344 3.10 -4.25 -9.79
N LEU A 345 3.42 -5.54 -9.68
CA LEU A 345 4.56 -6.17 -10.33
C LEU A 345 4.10 -7.31 -11.23
N SER A 346 4.73 -7.44 -12.39
CA SER A 346 4.51 -8.54 -13.32
C SER A 346 5.40 -9.74 -12.99
N ALA A 347 4.84 -10.95 -13.02
CA ALA A 347 5.63 -12.16 -12.92
C ALA A 347 6.25 -12.60 -14.26
N TRP A 348 5.92 -11.95 -15.38
CA TRP A 348 6.44 -12.34 -16.71
C TRP A 348 7.96 -12.47 -16.79
N PRO A 349 8.78 -11.57 -16.18
CA PRO A 349 10.23 -11.74 -16.20
C PRO A 349 10.72 -13.03 -15.56
N GLY A 350 10.02 -13.51 -14.53
CA GLY A 350 10.36 -14.74 -13.79
C GLY A 350 9.66 -16.01 -14.29
N ILE A 351 8.75 -15.93 -15.27
CA ILE A 351 8.07 -17.12 -15.82
C ILE A 351 8.93 -17.77 -16.91
N GLY A 352 9.13 -19.08 -16.82
CA GLY A 352 9.89 -19.86 -17.82
C GLY A 352 10.03 -21.33 -17.43
N GLU A 353 10.96 -22.02 -18.11
CA GLU A 353 11.20 -23.46 -17.92
C GLU A 353 12.49 -23.77 -17.15
N ALA A 354 13.32 -22.76 -16.86
CA ALA A 354 14.56 -22.95 -16.10
C ALA A 354 14.25 -23.29 -14.60
N PRO A 355 15.18 -23.97 -13.92
CA PRO A 355 14.95 -24.43 -12.53
C PRO A 355 14.67 -23.30 -11.53
N ASP A 356 15.16 -22.09 -11.78
CA ASP A 356 14.99 -20.87 -11.01
C ASP A 356 13.80 -20.02 -11.47
N GLN A 357 13.04 -20.48 -12.48
CA GLN A 357 11.89 -19.79 -13.02
C GLN A 357 10.56 -20.38 -12.55
N LEU A 358 9.53 -19.55 -12.56
CA LEU A 358 8.16 -19.94 -12.25
C LEU A 358 7.53 -20.65 -13.45
N SER A 359 7.10 -21.90 -13.28
CA SER A 359 6.34 -22.58 -14.33
C SER A 359 5.00 -21.88 -14.54
N TRP A 360 4.67 -21.54 -15.80
CA TRP A 360 3.38 -20.98 -16.21
C TRP A 360 2.16 -21.71 -15.63
N HIS A 361 2.25 -23.03 -15.52
CA HIS A 361 1.17 -23.87 -15.00
C HIS A 361 0.94 -23.71 -13.47
N ARG A 362 1.88 -23.12 -12.76
CA ARG A 362 1.83 -22.93 -11.30
C ARG A 362 1.53 -21.51 -10.88
N VAL A 363 1.64 -20.54 -11.79
CA VAL A 363 1.42 -19.12 -11.47
C VAL A 363 -0.04 -18.88 -11.13
N LYS A 364 -0.28 -18.23 -9.97
CA LYS A 364 -1.60 -17.95 -9.44
C LYS A 364 -1.78 -16.46 -9.19
N LEU A 365 -2.98 -15.95 -9.39
CA LEU A 365 -3.39 -14.63 -8.91
C LEU A 365 -3.70 -14.69 -7.40
N ALA A 366 -3.60 -13.56 -6.74
CA ALA A 366 -3.94 -13.42 -5.31
C ALA A 366 -5.45 -13.57 -5.06
N MET A 367 -6.28 -13.22 -6.05
CA MET A 367 -7.75 -13.32 -5.97
C MET A 367 -8.29 -14.26 -7.06
N ALA A 368 -9.28 -15.06 -6.71
CA ALA A 368 -9.89 -16.03 -7.61
C ALA A 368 -10.95 -15.42 -8.50
N TRP A 369 -10.96 -15.81 -9.77
CA TRP A 369 -12.12 -15.66 -10.64
C TRP A 369 -13.11 -16.80 -10.34
N ARG A 370 -14.16 -16.47 -9.54
CA ARG A 370 -15.14 -17.46 -9.06
C ARG A 370 -16.30 -17.58 -10.01
N SER A 371 -16.35 -18.69 -10.74
CA SER A 371 -17.56 -19.15 -11.44
C SER A 371 -18.29 -20.19 -10.56
N GLU A 372 -18.31 -21.46 -10.96
CA GLU A 372 -18.72 -22.58 -10.07
C GLU A 372 -17.59 -22.93 -9.10
N ASN A 373 -16.34 -22.88 -9.62
CA ASN A 373 -15.13 -23.11 -8.87
C ASN A 373 -14.30 -21.83 -8.76
N ALA A 374 -13.32 -21.84 -7.85
CA ALA A 374 -12.35 -20.75 -7.70
C ALA A 374 -11.15 -20.99 -8.63
N HIS A 375 -10.94 -20.09 -9.59
CA HIS A 375 -9.83 -20.15 -10.54
C HIS A 375 -8.75 -19.13 -10.18
N TYR A 376 -7.65 -19.58 -9.63
CA TYR A 376 -6.48 -18.77 -9.30
C TYR A 376 -5.40 -18.83 -10.38
N ARG A 377 -5.19 -20.01 -11.00
CA ARG A 377 -4.11 -20.21 -11.96
C ARG A 377 -4.36 -19.48 -13.25
N LEU A 378 -3.34 -18.74 -13.72
CA LEU A 378 -3.45 -17.94 -14.94
C LEU A 378 -3.89 -18.78 -16.16
N ASN A 379 -3.33 -19.98 -16.30
CA ASN A 379 -3.63 -20.88 -17.41
C ASN A 379 -5.03 -21.53 -17.37
N GLU A 380 -5.74 -21.46 -16.23
CA GLU A 380 -7.10 -21.99 -16.06
C GLU A 380 -8.18 -20.92 -16.28
N ILE A 381 -7.80 -19.65 -16.15
CA ILE A 381 -8.73 -18.52 -16.30
C ILE A 381 -9.08 -18.34 -17.77
N ARG A 382 -10.37 -18.16 -18.06
CA ARG A 382 -10.94 -18.01 -19.40
C ARG A 382 -11.87 -16.81 -19.46
N ARG A 383 -12.13 -16.29 -20.66
CA ARG A 383 -13.02 -15.15 -20.93
C ARG A 383 -14.39 -15.31 -20.30
N ARG A 384 -15.00 -16.49 -20.36
CA ARG A 384 -16.26 -16.83 -19.68
C ARG A 384 -16.22 -16.60 -18.17
N HIS A 385 -15.06 -16.76 -17.49
CA HIS A 385 -14.94 -16.51 -16.06
C HIS A 385 -15.03 -15.01 -15.76
N PHE A 386 -14.45 -14.16 -16.61
CA PHE A 386 -14.60 -12.71 -16.52
C PHE A 386 -16.07 -12.32 -16.68
N ASN A 387 -16.71 -12.82 -17.74
CA ASN A 387 -18.13 -12.56 -18.03
C ASN A 387 -19.05 -12.98 -16.87
N ARG A 388 -18.86 -14.21 -16.37
CA ARG A 388 -19.68 -14.75 -15.29
C ARG A 388 -19.51 -14.00 -13.98
N VAL A 389 -18.28 -13.67 -13.57
CA VAL A 389 -18.00 -12.92 -12.34
C VAL A 389 -18.60 -11.52 -12.42
N THR A 390 -18.45 -10.83 -13.55
CA THR A 390 -19.02 -9.51 -13.79
C THR A 390 -20.54 -9.51 -13.65
N ALA A 391 -21.23 -10.48 -14.26
CA ALA A 391 -22.67 -10.64 -14.17
C ALA A 391 -23.10 -11.01 -12.75
N THR A 392 -22.48 -12.04 -12.15
CA THR A 392 -22.87 -12.56 -10.82
C THR A 392 -22.70 -11.51 -9.71
N LEU A 393 -21.64 -10.69 -9.80
CA LEU A 393 -21.38 -9.64 -8.83
C LEU A 393 -22.10 -8.32 -9.15
N GLY A 394 -22.86 -8.27 -10.26
CA GLY A 394 -23.71 -7.13 -10.62
C GLY A 394 -22.91 -5.87 -10.97
N VAL A 395 -21.78 -6.02 -11.67
CA VAL A 395 -21.02 -4.88 -12.22
C VAL A 395 -21.48 -4.55 -13.64
N GLY A 396 -21.95 -5.54 -14.38
CA GLY A 396 -22.50 -5.42 -15.73
C GLY A 396 -23.16 -6.72 -16.18
N LYS A 397 -23.68 -6.77 -17.39
CA LYS A 397 -24.23 -8.01 -17.97
C LYS A 397 -23.12 -9.04 -18.22
N ASN A 398 -21.92 -8.58 -18.57
CA ASN A 398 -20.70 -9.35 -18.79
C ASN A 398 -19.50 -8.38 -18.72
N ALA A 399 -18.29 -8.87 -18.98
CA ALA A 399 -17.05 -8.09 -18.99
C ALA A 399 -16.63 -7.63 -20.40
N GLU A 400 -17.43 -7.86 -21.43
CA GLU A 400 -17.00 -7.70 -22.82
C GLU A 400 -16.59 -6.28 -23.18
N ASP A 401 -17.27 -5.28 -22.65
CA ASP A 401 -16.92 -3.88 -22.84
C ASP A 401 -15.53 -3.56 -22.23
N ILE A 402 -15.23 -4.08 -21.04
CA ILE A 402 -13.93 -3.94 -20.40
C ILE A 402 -12.85 -4.70 -21.19
N ILE A 403 -13.15 -5.92 -21.61
CA ILE A 403 -12.24 -6.76 -22.39
C ILE A 403 -11.90 -6.08 -23.72
N GLN A 404 -12.90 -5.59 -24.47
CA GLN A 404 -12.66 -4.88 -25.72
C GLN A 404 -11.86 -3.60 -25.53
N GLU A 405 -12.15 -2.83 -24.49
CA GLU A 405 -11.37 -1.64 -24.12
C GLU A 405 -9.89 -2.00 -23.90
N LEU A 406 -9.60 -3.04 -23.12
CA LEU A 406 -8.24 -3.51 -22.87
C LEU A 406 -7.56 -3.99 -24.15
N LEU A 407 -8.24 -4.82 -24.96
CA LEU A 407 -7.68 -5.38 -26.20
C LEU A 407 -7.37 -4.32 -27.25
N VAL A 408 -8.24 -3.31 -27.39
CA VAL A 408 -8.04 -2.20 -28.35
C VAL A 408 -6.87 -1.30 -27.92
N ASN A 409 -6.72 -1.07 -26.62
CA ASN A 409 -5.67 -0.17 -26.12
C ASN A 409 -4.30 -0.86 -25.94
N THR A 410 -4.21 -2.19 -25.96
CA THR A 410 -2.95 -2.91 -25.72
C THR A 410 -1.78 -2.49 -26.62
N PRO A 411 -1.93 -2.43 -27.96
CA PRO A 411 -0.81 -2.03 -28.84
C PRO A 411 -0.32 -0.61 -28.51
N ARG A 412 -1.26 0.33 -28.39
CA ARG A 412 -0.94 1.72 -28.07
C ARG A 412 -0.28 1.84 -26.70
N ALA A 413 -0.79 1.17 -25.67
CA ALA A 413 -0.24 1.21 -24.33
C ALA A 413 1.22 0.70 -24.30
N ILE A 414 1.51 -0.36 -25.05
CA ILE A 414 2.88 -0.89 -25.19
C ILE A 414 3.78 0.14 -25.89
N ASP A 415 3.34 0.73 -27.01
CA ASP A 415 4.15 1.68 -27.78
C ASP A 415 4.39 2.99 -27.00
N ASP A 416 3.37 3.53 -26.35
CA ASP A 416 3.44 4.74 -25.54
C ASP A 416 4.42 4.56 -24.37
N VAL A 417 4.41 3.39 -23.70
CA VAL A 417 5.30 3.11 -22.58
C VAL A 417 6.71 2.74 -23.04
N ARG A 418 6.85 2.05 -24.17
CA ARG A 418 8.16 1.76 -24.77
C ARG A 418 8.93 3.03 -25.10
N ALA A 419 8.24 4.06 -25.56
CA ALA A 419 8.83 5.37 -25.86
C ALA A 419 9.27 6.13 -24.58
N GLN A 420 8.81 5.74 -23.42
CA GLN A 420 9.16 6.36 -22.12
C GLN A 420 10.25 5.60 -21.36
N LEU A 421 10.74 4.47 -21.86
CA LEU A 421 11.77 3.68 -21.17
C LEU A 421 13.04 4.52 -20.98
N PRO A 422 13.61 4.56 -19.76
CA PRO A 422 14.95 5.14 -19.55
C PRO A 422 16.00 4.44 -20.41
N ASN A 423 17.06 5.16 -20.81
CA ASN A 423 18.10 4.62 -21.69
C ASN A 423 18.83 3.38 -21.11
N ASP A 424 18.92 3.28 -19.79
CA ASP A 424 19.56 2.19 -19.06
C ASP A 424 18.56 1.15 -18.53
N PHE A 425 17.31 1.18 -19.02
CA PHE A 425 16.28 0.23 -18.59
C PHE A 425 16.63 -1.20 -19.01
N PRO A 426 16.51 -2.22 -18.13
CA PRO A 426 16.84 -3.60 -18.46
C PRO A 426 15.95 -4.13 -19.60
N GLU A 427 16.53 -4.28 -20.80
CA GLU A 427 15.80 -4.69 -22.01
C GLU A 427 15.03 -5.99 -21.82
N GLN A 428 15.61 -6.97 -21.12
CA GLN A 428 14.98 -8.26 -20.88
C GLN A 428 13.69 -8.11 -20.06
N VAL A 429 13.66 -7.23 -19.07
CA VAL A 429 12.46 -6.97 -18.23
C VAL A 429 11.36 -6.39 -19.09
N ALA A 430 11.68 -5.33 -19.85
CA ALA A 430 10.72 -4.67 -20.74
C ALA A 430 10.16 -5.65 -21.78
N ARG A 431 11.04 -6.36 -22.46
CA ARG A 431 10.66 -7.35 -23.49
C ARG A 431 9.72 -8.42 -22.92
N ARG A 432 10.08 -9.05 -21.79
CA ARG A 432 9.29 -10.13 -21.18
C ARG A 432 7.89 -9.64 -20.75
N ILE A 433 7.79 -8.43 -20.22
CA ILE A 433 6.50 -7.86 -19.81
C ILE A 433 5.65 -7.50 -21.04
N PHE A 434 6.22 -6.85 -22.05
CA PHE A 434 5.49 -6.49 -23.28
C PHE A 434 5.04 -7.72 -24.07
N GLU A 435 5.92 -8.73 -24.25
CA GLU A 435 5.57 -9.99 -24.91
C GLU A 435 4.48 -10.74 -24.16
N GLY A 436 4.60 -10.82 -22.82
CA GLY A 436 3.60 -11.47 -21.98
C GLY A 436 2.24 -10.78 -22.02
N LEU A 437 2.23 -9.44 -21.93
CA LEU A 437 1.01 -8.64 -22.02
C LEU A 437 0.34 -8.83 -23.40
N ASN A 438 1.11 -8.72 -24.48
CA ASN A 438 0.59 -8.91 -25.85
C ASN A 438 0.08 -10.35 -26.06
N GLY A 439 0.83 -11.35 -25.61
CA GLY A 439 0.42 -12.76 -25.67
C GLY A 439 -0.88 -13.05 -24.91
N SER A 440 -1.05 -12.41 -23.73
CA SER A 440 -2.30 -12.48 -22.97
C SER A 440 -3.46 -11.82 -23.73
N ALA A 441 -3.25 -10.68 -24.34
CA ALA A 441 -4.26 -9.99 -25.15
C ALA A 441 -4.69 -10.84 -26.35
N GLU A 442 -3.73 -11.44 -27.08
CA GLU A 442 -4.03 -12.34 -28.19
C GLU A 442 -4.77 -13.61 -27.75
N SER A 443 -4.34 -14.20 -26.62
CA SER A 443 -5.02 -15.33 -26.03
C SER A 443 -6.47 -15.01 -25.69
N LEU A 444 -6.70 -13.86 -25.02
CA LEU A 444 -8.03 -13.39 -24.66
C LEU A 444 -8.92 -13.11 -25.87
N ARG A 445 -8.34 -12.58 -26.96
CA ARG A 445 -9.05 -12.36 -28.24
C ARG A 445 -9.53 -13.65 -28.87
N LYS A 446 -8.73 -14.74 -28.77
CA LYS A 446 -9.04 -16.06 -29.33
C LYS A 446 -9.98 -16.89 -28.46
N MET A 447 -10.13 -16.54 -27.18
CA MET A 447 -11.04 -17.27 -26.28
C MET A 447 -12.50 -17.05 -26.70
N PRO A 448 -13.37 -18.11 -26.66
CA PRO A 448 -14.80 -17.94 -26.85
C PRO A 448 -15.37 -16.95 -25.84
N VAL A 449 -16.44 -16.25 -26.24
CA VAL A 449 -17.14 -15.30 -25.38
C VAL A 449 -17.96 -16.03 -24.29
N ASP A 450 -18.41 -17.24 -24.59
CA ASP A 450 -19.24 -18.10 -23.73
C ASP A 450 -18.42 -19.15 -22.97
#